data_dc3b4894833fb14e3399086e5ca07c18
#
_entry.id   dc3b4894833fb14e3399086e5ca07c18
#
_cell.length_a   1.000
_cell.length_b   1.000
_cell.length_c   1.000
_cell.angle_alpha   90.00
_cell.angle_beta   90.00
_cell.angle_gamma   90.00
#
_symmetry.space_group_name_H-M   'P 1'
#
loop_
_entity.id
_entity.type
_entity.pdbx_description
1 polymer ?
#
loop_
_entity_poly.entity_id
_entity_poly.type
_entity_poly.pdbx_seq_one_letter_code
_entity_poly.pdbx_strand_id
1 'polypeptide(L)'
;MLDALDAMWSNRVEMKRKYWILLIFCLGILLLDQWTKYVVIQKLALYQKVEVIQGFFSLIHVRNTGGAFGIFGGEKGGVGSVLFVVVSLMAIGAIVFLFVKLKENERALALSFSLILSGALGNLIDRLQYGEVIDFLQFYLPFLPWRIFNPWPTFNVADSTICIGIGLLALELLKRDKKKLKSSL
;
A
#
# COMPACT_ATOMS: atom_id res chain seq x y z
N MET A 1 47.25 11.97 -13.34
CA MET A 1 46.22 11.12 -14.02
C MET A 1 45.55 10.16 -13.07
N LEU A 2 46.26 9.52 -12.13
CA LEU A 2 45.68 8.66 -11.09
C LEU A 2 44.86 9.45 -10.08
N ASP A 3 45.29 10.62 -9.63
CA ASP A 3 44.57 11.48 -8.68
C ASP A 3 43.24 12.00 -9.23
N ALA A 4 43.13 12.19 -10.54
CA ALA A 4 41.86 12.57 -11.19
C ALA A 4 40.87 11.40 -11.27
N LEU A 5 41.35 10.17 -11.40
CA LEU A 5 40.54 8.98 -11.34
C LEU A 5 40.05 8.70 -9.91
N ASP A 6 40.91 8.87 -8.91
CA ASP A 6 40.52 8.72 -7.49
C ASP A 6 39.51 9.79 -7.06
N ALA A 7 39.65 11.04 -7.52
CA ALA A 7 38.66 12.07 -7.30
C ALA A 7 37.29 11.77 -7.99
N MET A 8 37.31 11.16 -9.18
CA MET A 8 36.09 10.69 -9.85
C MET A 8 35.42 9.51 -9.13
N TRP A 9 36.24 8.60 -8.54
CA TRP A 9 35.70 7.45 -7.79
C TRP A 9 35.28 7.80 -6.36
N SER A 10 35.86 8.86 -5.75
CA SER A 10 35.45 9.36 -4.43
C SER A 10 34.10 10.07 -4.43
N ASN A 11 33.65 10.56 -5.58
CA ASN A 11 32.34 11.16 -5.77
C ASN A 11 31.21 10.11 -6.03
N ARG A 12 31.37 8.90 -5.45
CA ARG A 12 30.22 7.97 -5.42
C ARG A 12 29.09 8.63 -4.64
N VAL A 13 28.00 8.94 -5.33
CA VAL A 13 26.74 9.36 -4.70
C VAL A 13 26.26 8.18 -3.83
N GLU A 14 26.72 8.15 -2.57
CA GLU A 14 26.19 7.16 -1.62
C GLU A 14 24.69 7.40 -1.46
N MET A 15 23.92 6.44 -1.97
CA MET A 15 22.48 6.50 -1.85
C MET A 15 22.10 6.48 -0.36
N LYS A 16 21.44 7.53 0.10
CA LYS A 16 20.99 7.69 1.49
C LYS A 16 20.15 6.52 1.95
N ARG A 17 20.31 6.08 3.20
CA ARG A 17 19.63 4.88 3.76
C ARG A 17 18.13 4.87 3.59
N LYS A 18 17.46 6.03 3.66
CA LYS A 18 15.99 6.12 3.44
C LYS A 18 15.58 5.64 2.05
N TYR A 19 16.38 5.90 1.01
CA TYR A 19 16.09 5.44 -0.35
C TYR A 19 16.30 3.94 -0.53
N TRP A 20 17.24 3.34 0.21
CA TRP A 20 17.36 1.88 0.27
C TRP A 20 16.15 1.23 0.91
N ILE A 21 15.62 1.81 2.00
CA ILE A 21 14.37 1.37 2.63
C ILE A 21 13.23 1.46 1.60
N LEU A 22 13.10 2.59 0.92
CA LEU A 22 12.08 2.78 -0.11
C LEU A 22 12.20 1.72 -1.20
N LEU A 23 13.39 1.54 -1.78
CA LEU A 23 13.62 0.62 -2.89
C LEU A 23 13.28 -0.82 -2.51
N ILE A 24 13.80 -1.31 -1.39
CA ILE A 24 13.62 -2.70 -0.94
C ILE A 24 12.15 -2.98 -0.63
N PHE A 25 11.52 -2.15 0.20
CA PHE A 25 10.13 -2.39 0.60
C PHE A 25 9.16 -2.10 -0.52
N CYS A 26 9.34 -1.03 -1.29
CA CYS A 26 8.44 -0.71 -2.39
C CYS A 26 8.48 -1.79 -3.47
N LEU A 27 9.67 -2.19 -3.92
CA LEU A 27 9.81 -3.21 -4.95
C LEU A 27 9.33 -4.59 -4.46
N GLY A 28 9.76 -5.00 -3.26
CA GLY A 28 9.37 -6.31 -2.70
C GLY A 28 7.87 -6.46 -2.51
N ILE A 29 7.21 -5.44 -1.95
CA ILE A 29 5.77 -5.44 -1.72
C ILE A 29 5.01 -5.36 -3.06
N LEU A 30 5.45 -4.51 -3.97
CA LEU A 30 4.81 -4.37 -5.27
C LEU A 30 4.86 -5.69 -6.05
N LEU A 31 6.00 -6.37 -6.05
CA LEU A 31 6.15 -7.68 -6.68
C LEU A 31 5.24 -8.72 -6.01
N LEU A 32 5.18 -8.74 -4.68
CA LEU A 32 4.32 -9.65 -3.93
C LEU A 32 2.83 -9.40 -4.22
N ASP A 33 2.40 -8.14 -4.19
CA ASP A 33 1.03 -7.75 -4.48
C ASP A 33 0.61 -8.17 -5.90
N GLN A 34 1.38 -7.79 -6.90
CA GLN A 34 1.07 -8.09 -8.29
C GLN A 34 1.16 -9.59 -8.60
N TRP A 35 2.11 -10.30 -7.99
CA TRP A 35 2.20 -11.76 -8.13
C TRP A 35 1.00 -12.47 -7.51
N THR A 36 0.58 -12.10 -6.29
CA THR A 36 -0.58 -12.71 -5.63
C THR A 36 -1.87 -12.45 -6.41
N LYS A 37 -2.07 -11.23 -6.92
CA LYS A 37 -3.19 -10.86 -7.80
C LYS A 37 -3.18 -11.66 -9.10
N TYR A 38 -2.02 -11.82 -9.72
CA TYR A 38 -1.87 -12.65 -10.92
C TYR A 38 -2.28 -14.10 -10.64
N VAL A 39 -1.80 -14.70 -9.54
CA VAL A 39 -2.16 -16.06 -9.15
C VAL A 39 -3.66 -16.21 -8.94
N VAL A 40 -4.30 -15.24 -8.29
CA VAL A 40 -5.76 -15.23 -8.07
C VAL A 40 -6.52 -15.20 -9.39
N ILE A 41 -6.13 -14.34 -10.34
CA ILE A 41 -6.76 -14.25 -11.67
C ILE A 41 -6.64 -15.59 -12.42
N GLN A 42 -5.49 -16.27 -12.32
CA GLN A 42 -5.24 -17.51 -13.04
C GLN A 42 -5.92 -18.73 -12.41
N LYS A 43 -6.14 -18.73 -11.10
CA LYS A 43 -6.60 -19.90 -10.35
C LYS A 43 -8.07 -19.85 -9.94
N LEU A 44 -8.65 -18.67 -9.85
CA LEU A 44 -10.04 -18.49 -9.39
C LEU A 44 -10.86 -17.78 -10.46
N ALA A 45 -12.00 -18.37 -10.83
CA ALA A 45 -12.99 -17.65 -11.63
C ALA A 45 -13.52 -16.44 -10.83
N LEU A 46 -14.06 -15.44 -11.54
CA LEU A 46 -14.65 -14.26 -10.90
C LEU A 46 -15.76 -14.70 -9.92
N TYR A 47 -15.70 -14.18 -8.70
CA TYR A 47 -16.55 -14.54 -7.54
C TYR A 47 -16.38 -15.97 -7.02
N GLN A 48 -15.50 -16.76 -7.59
CA GLN A 48 -15.16 -18.06 -7.01
C GLN A 48 -14.49 -17.87 -5.66
N LYS A 49 -14.97 -18.63 -4.67
CA LYS A 49 -14.49 -18.65 -3.29
C LYS A 49 -13.94 -20.01 -2.93
N VAL A 50 -12.80 -20.01 -2.25
CA VAL A 50 -12.17 -21.19 -1.65
C VAL A 50 -11.98 -20.93 -0.16
N GLU A 51 -12.60 -21.72 0.68
CA GLU A 51 -12.36 -21.66 2.13
C GLU A 51 -11.01 -22.28 2.46
N VAL A 52 -10.13 -21.48 3.08
CA VAL A 52 -8.82 -21.93 3.55
C VAL A 52 -8.90 -22.35 5.01
N ILE A 53 -9.61 -21.57 5.82
CA ILE A 53 -9.93 -21.90 7.22
C ILE A 53 -11.44 -21.76 7.37
N GLN A 54 -12.10 -22.87 7.68
CA GLN A 54 -13.56 -22.95 7.73
C GLN A 54 -14.15 -21.92 8.68
N GLY A 55 -15.09 -21.13 8.16
CA GLY A 55 -15.79 -20.09 8.92
C GLY A 55 -14.96 -18.91 9.35
N PHE A 56 -13.67 -18.80 8.92
CA PHE A 56 -12.78 -17.71 9.32
C PHE A 56 -12.09 -17.02 8.14
N PHE A 57 -11.43 -17.73 7.25
CA PHE A 57 -10.66 -17.17 6.16
C PHE A 57 -10.91 -17.84 4.83
N SER A 58 -11.14 -17.04 3.80
CA SER A 58 -11.35 -17.49 2.43
C SER A 58 -10.53 -16.68 1.44
N LEU A 59 -10.15 -17.32 0.34
CA LEU A 59 -9.70 -16.65 -0.86
C LEU A 59 -10.87 -16.53 -1.83
N ILE A 60 -11.09 -15.33 -2.36
CA ILE A 60 -12.16 -15.04 -3.32
C ILE A 60 -11.63 -14.11 -4.41
N HIS A 61 -12.06 -14.26 -5.66
CA HIS A 61 -11.71 -13.32 -6.71
C HIS A 61 -12.79 -12.26 -6.86
N VAL A 62 -12.52 -11.05 -6.39
CA VAL A 62 -13.43 -9.89 -6.51
C VAL A 62 -12.77 -8.77 -7.30
N ARG A 63 -13.56 -8.08 -8.11
CA ARG A 63 -13.17 -6.86 -8.82
C ARG A 63 -13.80 -5.66 -8.13
N ASN A 64 -12.96 -4.72 -7.69
CA ASN A 64 -13.37 -3.55 -6.91
C ASN A 64 -13.16 -2.27 -7.74
N THR A 65 -14.26 -1.66 -8.18
CA THR A 65 -14.23 -0.40 -8.93
C THR A 65 -13.85 0.82 -8.08
N GLY A 66 -13.64 0.61 -6.76
CA GLY A 66 -13.23 1.66 -5.82
C GLY A 66 -14.41 2.32 -5.08
N GLY A 67 -15.64 1.92 -5.35
CA GLY A 67 -16.82 2.41 -4.61
C GLY A 67 -17.03 1.66 -3.31
N ALA A 68 -16.74 2.29 -2.16
CA ALA A 68 -17.27 1.81 -0.91
C ALA A 68 -18.81 1.85 -0.99
N PHE A 69 -19.46 0.71 -0.75
CA PHE A 69 -20.93 0.56 -0.80
C PHE A 69 -21.57 0.83 -2.18
N GLY A 70 -20.82 0.77 -3.29
CA GLY A 70 -21.37 0.99 -4.64
C GLY A 70 -21.66 2.45 -5.00
N ILE A 71 -21.36 3.42 -4.13
CA ILE A 71 -21.71 4.84 -4.31
C ILE A 71 -21.06 5.46 -5.56
N PHE A 72 -19.90 4.98 -5.96
CA PHE A 72 -19.20 5.36 -7.21
C PHE A 72 -18.91 4.15 -8.10
N GLY A 73 -19.51 2.98 -7.79
CA GLY A 73 -19.41 1.76 -8.57
C GLY A 73 -20.20 1.95 -9.87
N GLY A 74 -19.51 2.44 -10.87
CA GLY A 74 -20.02 2.56 -12.24
C GLY A 74 -19.44 1.46 -13.13
N GLU A 75 -19.82 1.49 -14.40
CA GLU A 75 -19.24 0.64 -15.42
C GLU A 75 -17.72 0.82 -15.50
N LYS A 76 -17.04 -0.25 -15.86
CA LYS A 76 -15.59 -0.29 -16.11
C LYS A 76 -15.16 0.89 -17.02
N GLY A 77 -14.25 1.72 -16.54
CA GLY A 77 -13.83 2.94 -17.26
C GLY A 77 -14.75 4.16 -17.08
N GLY A 78 -15.78 4.09 -16.23
CA GLY A 78 -16.65 5.22 -15.93
C GLY A 78 -15.97 6.31 -15.08
N VAL A 79 -16.70 7.40 -14.83
CA VAL A 79 -16.22 8.57 -14.06
C VAL A 79 -15.63 8.17 -12.71
N GLY A 80 -16.19 7.16 -12.04
CA GLY A 80 -15.68 6.65 -10.77
C GLY A 80 -14.27 6.08 -10.89
N SER A 81 -13.99 5.28 -11.91
CA SER A 81 -12.66 4.71 -12.15
C SER A 81 -11.61 5.79 -12.38
N VAL A 82 -11.93 6.81 -13.19
CA VAL A 82 -11.03 7.96 -13.44
C VAL A 82 -10.79 8.75 -12.15
N LEU A 83 -11.82 9.00 -11.36
CA LEU A 83 -11.70 9.70 -10.08
C LEU A 83 -10.73 8.97 -9.14
N PHE A 84 -10.84 7.63 -9.02
CA PHE A 84 -9.95 6.85 -8.17
C PHE A 84 -8.50 6.82 -8.67
N VAL A 85 -8.26 6.86 -9.98
CA VAL A 85 -6.92 7.03 -10.55
C VAL A 85 -6.35 8.39 -10.17
N VAL A 86 -7.11 9.48 -10.33
CA VAL A 86 -6.69 10.85 -9.97
C VAL A 86 -6.38 10.95 -8.47
N VAL A 87 -7.27 10.44 -7.62
CA VAL A 87 -7.04 10.42 -6.16
C VAL A 87 -5.79 9.62 -5.79
N SER A 88 -5.59 8.45 -6.42
CA SER A 88 -4.38 7.64 -6.21
C SER A 88 -3.11 8.39 -6.61
N LEU A 89 -3.11 9.08 -7.75
CA LEU A 89 -1.96 9.89 -8.21
C LEU A 89 -1.67 11.06 -7.27
N MET A 90 -2.70 11.77 -6.80
CA MET A 90 -2.55 12.84 -5.81
C MET A 90 -1.98 12.31 -4.50
N ALA A 91 -2.47 11.18 -3.99
CA ALA A 91 -1.96 10.56 -2.77
C ALA A 91 -0.49 10.14 -2.92
N ILE A 92 -0.14 9.49 -4.04
CA ILE A 92 1.25 9.11 -4.36
C ILE A 92 2.15 10.35 -4.40
N GLY A 93 1.72 11.41 -5.09
CA GLY A 93 2.47 12.67 -5.15
C GLY A 93 2.71 13.29 -3.77
N ALA A 94 1.69 13.31 -2.92
CA ALA A 94 1.79 13.79 -1.54
C ALA A 94 2.76 12.95 -0.71
N ILE A 95 2.69 11.60 -0.81
CA ILE A 95 3.57 10.69 -0.09
C ILE A 95 5.02 10.87 -0.54
N VAL A 96 5.28 10.94 -1.84
CA VAL A 96 6.63 11.18 -2.39
C VAL A 96 7.18 12.53 -1.92
N PHE A 97 6.36 13.58 -1.95
CA PHE A 97 6.75 14.90 -1.46
C PHE A 97 7.15 14.87 0.02
N LEU A 98 6.36 14.21 0.87
CA LEU A 98 6.67 14.06 2.29
C LEU A 98 7.90 13.20 2.53
N PHE A 99 8.05 12.10 1.78
CA PHE A 99 9.20 11.20 1.86
C PHE A 99 10.52 11.92 1.54
N VAL A 100 10.55 12.71 0.48
CA VAL A 100 11.77 13.46 0.09
C VAL A 100 12.21 14.40 1.20
N LYS A 101 11.27 15.02 1.93
CA LYS A 101 11.54 15.93 3.06
C LYS A 101 12.04 15.24 4.33
N LEU A 102 11.97 13.90 4.43
CA LEU A 102 12.46 13.17 5.59
C LEU A 102 13.97 13.33 5.78
N LYS A 103 14.36 13.44 7.04
CA LYS A 103 15.77 13.38 7.45
C LYS A 103 16.29 11.94 7.41
N GLU A 104 17.61 11.75 7.30
CA GLU A 104 18.25 10.44 7.22
C GLU A 104 18.02 9.54 8.44
N ASN A 105 17.86 10.13 9.61
CA ASN A 105 17.61 9.41 10.86
C ASN A 105 16.13 9.01 11.07
N GLU A 106 15.21 9.45 10.21
CA GLU A 106 13.77 9.20 10.32
C GLU A 106 13.34 7.87 9.67
N ARG A 107 14.03 6.78 10.03
CA ARG A 107 13.86 5.46 9.40
C ARG A 107 12.46 4.88 9.55
N ALA A 108 11.82 5.07 10.70
CA ALA A 108 10.46 4.59 10.93
C ALA A 108 9.45 5.28 10.00
N LEU A 109 9.58 6.61 9.79
CA LEU A 109 8.76 7.33 8.82
C LEU A 109 9.08 6.91 7.38
N ALA A 110 10.37 6.68 7.05
CA ALA A 110 10.75 6.20 5.73
C ALA A 110 10.11 4.84 5.44
N LEU A 111 10.09 3.92 6.41
CA LEU A 111 9.40 2.63 6.28
C LEU A 111 7.89 2.82 6.12
N SER A 112 7.25 3.65 6.96
CA SER A 112 5.81 3.92 6.88
C SER A 112 5.41 4.42 5.49
N PHE A 113 6.11 5.44 4.98
CA PHE A 113 5.84 5.98 3.65
C PHE A 113 6.14 4.98 2.52
N SER A 114 7.17 4.14 2.67
CA SER A 114 7.48 3.10 1.69
C SER A 114 6.36 2.06 1.59
N LEU A 115 5.79 1.64 2.73
CA LEU A 115 4.66 0.72 2.79
C LEU A 115 3.39 1.32 2.15
N ILE A 116 3.07 2.57 2.48
CA ILE A 116 1.90 3.26 1.92
C ILE A 116 2.08 3.45 0.41
N LEU A 117 3.26 3.88 -0.02
CA LEU A 117 3.56 4.11 -1.43
C LEU A 117 3.48 2.83 -2.26
N SER A 118 4.04 1.71 -1.76
CA SER A 118 3.99 0.43 -2.46
C SER A 118 2.56 -0.07 -2.66
N GLY A 119 1.73 0.01 -1.62
CA GLY A 119 0.32 -0.38 -1.73
C GLY A 119 -0.47 0.56 -2.66
N ALA A 120 -0.25 1.88 -2.58
CA ALA A 120 -0.88 2.83 -3.48
C ALA A 120 -0.51 2.58 -4.94
N LEU A 121 0.75 2.25 -5.22
CA LEU A 121 1.23 1.89 -6.56
C LEU A 121 0.62 0.56 -7.03
N GLY A 122 0.54 -0.47 -6.17
CA GLY A 122 -0.06 -1.76 -6.50
C GLY A 122 -1.52 -1.61 -6.96
N ASN A 123 -2.31 -0.89 -6.19
CA ASN A 123 -3.71 -0.62 -6.54
C ASN A 123 -3.88 0.35 -7.72
N LEU A 124 -2.93 1.25 -7.96
CA LEU A 124 -2.93 2.09 -9.16
C LEU A 124 -2.65 1.27 -10.42
N ILE A 125 -1.69 0.35 -10.38
CA ILE A 125 -1.38 -0.56 -11.49
C ILE A 125 -2.62 -1.34 -11.90
N ASP A 126 -3.36 -1.92 -10.96
CA ASP A 126 -4.60 -2.63 -11.25
C ASP A 126 -5.62 -1.74 -11.95
N ARG A 127 -5.82 -0.51 -11.47
CA ARG A 127 -6.75 0.44 -12.08
C ARG A 127 -6.37 0.83 -13.50
N LEU A 128 -5.07 0.98 -13.77
CA LEU A 128 -4.57 1.29 -15.11
C LEU A 128 -4.69 0.10 -16.06
N GLN A 129 -4.48 -1.13 -15.58
CA GLN A 129 -4.53 -2.34 -16.40
C GLN A 129 -5.95 -2.86 -16.59
N TYR A 130 -6.74 -2.88 -15.52
CA TYR A 130 -8.04 -3.55 -15.50
C TYR A 130 -9.23 -2.59 -15.32
N GLY A 131 -8.98 -1.33 -14.96
CA GLY A 131 -10.02 -0.38 -14.57
C GLY A 131 -10.57 -0.60 -13.15
N GLU A 132 -10.14 -1.65 -12.47
CA GLU A 132 -10.63 -2.16 -11.19
C GLU A 132 -9.48 -2.70 -10.37
N VAL A 133 -9.62 -2.76 -9.04
CA VAL A 133 -8.65 -3.40 -8.15
C VAL A 133 -9.04 -4.85 -7.93
N ILE A 134 -8.05 -5.75 -7.85
CA ILE A 134 -8.24 -7.16 -7.58
C ILE A 134 -8.13 -7.40 -6.08
N ASP A 135 -9.24 -7.79 -5.45
CA ASP A 135 -9.33 -8.10 -4.03
C ASP A 135 -9.57 -9.60 -3.85
N PHE A 136 -8.93 -10.21 -2.84
CA PHE A 136 -8.98 -11.67 -2.70
C PHE A 136 -8.90 -12.20 -1.28
N LEU A 137 -8.57 -11.40 -0.28
CA LEU A 137 -8.52 -11.78 1.14
C LEU A 137 -9.86 -11.47 1.79
N GLN A 138 -10.57 -12.50 2.26
CA GLN A 138 -11.86 -12.33 2.92
C GLN A 138 -11.85 -13.01 4.29
N PHE A 139 -12.15 -12.24 5.34
CA PHE A 139 -12.24 -12.72 6.71
C PHE A 139 -13.67 -12.69 7.23
N TYR A 140 -14.02 -13.73 7.99
CA TYR A 140 -15.24 -13.80 8.78
C TYR A 140 -14.87 -13.59 10.23
N LEU A 141 -15.49 -12.59 10.86
CA LEU A 141 -15.21 -12.17 12.23
C LEU A 141 -16.49 -12.31 13.08
N PRO A 142 -16.93 -13.55 13.37
CA PRO A 142 -18.23 -13.82 14.02
C PRO A 142 -18.33 -13.27 15.44
N PHE A 143 -17.17 -12.94 16.06
CA PHE A 143 -17.10 -12.32 17.37
C PHE A 143 -17.35 -10.81 17.36
N LEU A 144 -17.39 -10.15 16.17
CA LEU A 144 -17.75 -8.75 16.08
C LEU A 144 -19.28 -8.61 16.10
N PRO A 145 -19.83 -7.71 16.96
CA PRO A 145 -21.27 -7.54 17.11
C PRO A 145 -21.94 -6.91 15.87
N TRP A 146 -21.14 -6.37 14.96
CA TRP A 146 -21.61 -5.66 13.77
C TRP A 146 -21.73 -6.59 12.57
N ARG A 147 -22.93 -7.10 12.31
CA ARG A 147 -23.24 -7.94 11.14
C ARG A 147 -22.84 -7.30 9.80
N ILE A 148 -22.76 -5.97 9.73
CA ILE A 148 -22.42 -5.22 8.53
C ILE A 148 -20.96 -5.46 8.09
N PHE A 149 -20.08 -5.93 9.01
CA PHE A 149 -18.69 -6.25 8.74
C PHE A 149 -18.41 -7.76 8.76
N ASN A 150 -19.43 -8.59 8.52
CA ASN A 150 -19.25 -10.04 8.48
C ASN A 150 -19.93 -10.64 7.24
N PRO A 151 -19.14 -10.96 6.20
CA PRO A 151 -17.68 -10.94 6.11
C PRO A 151 -17.08 -9.52 6.13
N TRP A 152 -15.83 -9.41 6.60
CA TRP A 152 -15.05 -8.18 6.43
C TRP A 152 -14.90 -7.86 4.94
N PRO A 153 -14.96 -6.58 4.53
CA PRO A 153 -14.76 -6.20 3.13
C PRO A 153 -13.49 -6.85 2.58
N THR A 154 -13.61 -7.45 1.40
CA THR A 154 -12.48 -8.12 0.75
C THR A 154 -11.38 -7.11 0.42
N PHE A 155 -10.12 -7.52 0.60
CA PHE A 155 -8.95 -6.66 0.38
C PHE A 155 -7.79 -7.48 -0.20
N ASN A 156 -6.65 -6.84 -0.45
CA ASN A 156 -5.45 -7.42 -1.05
C ASN A 156 -4.17 -7.10 -0.23
N VAL A 157 -3.01 -7.49 -0.76
CA VAL A 157 -1.71 -7.22 -0.12
C VAL A 157 -1.43 -5.72 -0.08
N ALA A 158 -1.74 -4.97 -1.15
CA ALA A 158 -1.55 -3.53 -1.21
C ALA A 158 -2.34 -2.80 -0.11
N ASP A 159 -3.61 -3.16 0.11
CA ASP A 159 -4.44 -2.57 1.17
C ASP A 159 -3.86 -2.87 2.56
N SER A 160 -3.40 -4.11 2.76
CA SER A 160 -2.75 -4.53 4.02
C SER A 160 -1.53 -3.65 4.32
N THR A 161 -0.70 -3.39 3.32
CA THR A 161 0.51 -2.59 3.50
C THR A 161 0.20 -1.11 3.70
N ILE A 162 -0.84 -0.56 3.05
CA ILE A 162 -1.33 0.80 3.33
C ILE A 162 -1.77 0.91 4.80
N CYS A 163 -2.59 -0.04 5.28
CA CYS A 163 -3.06 -0.03 6.66
C CYS A 163 -1.91 -0.12 7.67
N ILE A 164 -0.95 -1.03 7.45
CA ILE A 164 0.22 -1.17 8.32
C ILE A 164 1.07 0.11 8.29
N GLY A 165 1.30 0.67 7.10
CA GLY A 165 2.07 1.90 6.93
C GLY A 165 1.44 3.09 7.64
N ILE A 166 0.11 3.26 7.53
CA ILE A 166 -0.64 4.31 8.25
C ILE A 166 -0.55 4.09 9.77
N GLY A 167 -0.70 2.85 10.24
CA GLY A 167 -0.56 2.51 11.66
C GLY A 167 0.82 2.87 12.21
N LEU A 168 1.89 2.52 11.49
CA LEU A 168 3.25 2.88 11.87
C LEU A 168 3.49 4.39 11.84
N LEU A 169 2.95 5.10 10.86
CA LEU A 169 3.01 6.54 10.76
C LEU A 169 2.36 7.21 11.98
N ALA A 170 1.14 6.78 12.31
CA ALA A 170 0.41 7.30 13.46
C ALA A 170 1.16 7.06 14.79
N LEU A 171 1.70 5.85 14.98
CA LEU A 171 2.50 5.52 16.17
C LEU A 171 3.74 6.41 16.29
N GLU A 172 4.43 6.67 15.18
CA GLU A 172 5.64 7.49 15.19
C GLU A 172 5.31 8.97 15.48
N LEU A 173 4.22 9.50 14.93
CA LEU A 173 3.78 10.86 15.22
C LEU A 173 3.39 11.03 16.69
N LEU A 174 2.64 10.09 17.26
CA LEU A 174 2.27 10.10 18.68
C LEU A 174 3.50 10.05 19.62
N LYS A 175 4.53 9.28 19.26
CA LYS A 175 5.79 9.25 20.03
C LYS A 175 6.51 10.60 20.00
N ARG A 176 6.52 11.28 18.85
CA ARG A 176 7.15 12.59 18.69
C ARG A 176 6.45 13.67 19.49
N ASP A 177 5.13 13.68 19.50
CA ASP A 177 4.35 14.66 20.27
C ASP A 177 4.57 14.48 21.78
N LYS A 178 4.57 13.23 22.27
CA LYS A 178 4.91 12.94 23.68
C LYS A 178 6.31 13.40 24.06
N LYS A 179 7.30 13.26 23.17
CA LYS A 179 8.68 13.69 23.43
C LYS A 179 8.78 15.22 23.48
N LYS A 180 8.10 15.93 22.59
CA LYS A 180 8.04 17.40 22.61
C LYS A 180 7.42 17.92 23.89
N LEU A 181 6.30 17.35 24.31
CA LEU A 181 5.61 17.74 25.54
C LEU A 181 6.49 17.56 26.78
N LYS A 182 7.25 16.45 26.88
CA LYS A 182 8.19 16.21 27.98
C LYS A 182 9.40 17.15 27.98
N SER A 183 9.80 17.72 26.85
CA SER A 183 10.92 18.66 26.75
C SER A 183 10.51 20.11 27.00
N SER A 184 9.21 20.39 27.10
CA SER A 184 8.64 21.72 27.37
C SER A 184 8.19 21.89 28.83
N LEU A 185 8.28 20.83 29.63
CA LEU A 185 8.06 20.82 31.12
C LEU A 185 9.40 20.81 31.86
#